data_b8cf2b4ccc462fb063ee11319f03c829
#
_entry.id   b8cf2b4ccc462fb063ee11319f03c829
#
_cell.length_a   1.000
_cell.length_b   1.000
_cell.length_c   1.000
_cell.angle_alpha   90.00
_cell.angle_beta   90.00
_cell.angle_gamma   90.00
#
_symmetry.space_group_name_H-M   'P 1'
#
loop_
_entity.id
_entity.type
_entity.pdbx_description
1 polymer ?
#
loop_
_entity_poly.entity_id
_entity_poly.type
_entity_poly.pdbx_seq_one_letter_code
_entity_poly.pdbx_strand_id
1 'polypeptide(L)'
;IPAEEWAGWPDEKLLDLRISQLGVAIEGSILESRIAELQRELDARGLTFQPHFWLSAEWFSPDGVPGVAIPFYLAHPRLEKLERAQMLEVEGGTPEWCMKILRHEAGHAIDNAYALRRRPTRRRLFGNPATEYPEYYTPKPYSKSYVLHLDSWYAQSHPDEDFAETFAVWLSPASEWRQRYAGW
;
A
#
# COMPACT_ATOMS: atom_id res chain seq x y z
N ILE A 1 -5.68 -25.65 -4.27
CA ILE A 1 -4.90 -26.66 -3.52
C ILE A 1 -4.69 -26.10 -2.12
N PRO A 2 -5.01 -26.81 -1.02
CA PRO A 2 -4.73 -26.33 0.33
C PRO A 2 -3.24 -26.04 0.54
N ALA A 3 -2.92 -25.05 1.37
CA ALA A 3 -1.55 -24.62 1.60
C ALA A 3 -0.67 -25.74 2.19
N GLU A 4 -1.26 -26.60 3.01
CA GLU A 4 -0.58 -27.73 3.64
C GLU A 4 -0.02 -28.73 2.62
N GLU A 5 -0.63 -28.83 1.45
CA GLU A 5 -0.19 -29.75 0.40
C GLU A 5 1.07 -29.24 -0.32
N TRP A 6 1.13 -27.94 -0.61
CA TRP A 6 2.21 -27.37 -1.41
C TRP A 6 3.30 -26.68 -0.60
N ALA A 7 3.09 -26.39 0.68
CA ALA A 7 4.08 -25.68 1.50
C ALA A 7 5.44 -26.40 1.59
N GLY A 8 5.45 -27.71 1.44
CA GLY A 8 6.67 -28.52 1.39
C GLY A 8 7.24 -28.76 -0.01
N TRP A 9 6.63 -28.23 -1.08
CA TRP A 9 7.11 -28.47 -2.44
C TRP A 9 8.36 -27.65 -2.76
N PRO A 10 9.24 -28.17 -3.69
CA PRO A 10 10.35 -27.39 -4.19
C PRO A 10 9.87 -26.18 -5.00
N ASP A 11 10.73 -25.16 -5.10
CA ASP A 11 10.40 -23.89 -5.74
C ASP A 11 9.93 -24.05 -7.18
N GLU A 12 10.59 -24.90 -7.95
CA GLU A 12 10.26 -25.16 -9.36
C GLU A 12 8.81 -25.65 -9.53
N LYS A 13 8.36 -26.51 -8.62
CA LYS A 13 6.99 -27.02 -8.66
C LYS A 13 5.96 -25.96 -8.26
N LEU A 14 6.31 -25.06 -7.34
CA LEU A 14 5.44 -23.95 -6.95
C LEU A 14 5.31 -22.92 -8.07
N LEU A 15 6.37 -22.64 -8.81
CA LEU A 15 6.38 -21.69 -9.93
C LEU A 15 5.46 -22.13 -11.08
N ASP A 16 5.16 -23.42 -11.19
CA ASP A 16 4.20 -23.94 -12.18
C ASP A 16 2.73 -23.73 -11.80
N LEU A 17 2.44 -23.33 -10.55
CA LEU A 17 1.08 -23.08 -10.11
C LEU A 17 0.59 -21.67 -10.48
N ARG A 18 -0.66 -21.60 -10.88
CA ARG A 18 -1.35 -20.30 -10.99
C ARG A 18 -1.71 -19.81 -9.59
N ILE A 19 -1.75 -18.49 -9.39
CA ILE A 19 -2.16 -17.86 -8.13
C ILE A 19 -3.51 -18.41 -7.65
N SER A 20 -4.47 -18.59 -8.55
CA SER A 20 -5.79 -19.16 -8.26
C SER A 20 -5.78 -20.61 -7.74
N GLN A 21 -4.69 -21.32 -7.91
CA GLN A 21 -4.53 -22.72 -7.47
C GLN A 21 -3.90 -22.82 -6.08
N LEU A 22 -3.33 -21.71 -5.55
CA LEU A 22 -2.61 -21.72 -4.28
C LEU A 22 -3.56 -21.84 -3.06
N GLY A 23 -4.84 -21.53 -3.22
CA GLY A 23 -5.80 -21.62 -2.13
C GLY A 23 -5.50 -20.71 -0.94
N VAL A 24 -4.72 -19.64 -1.14
CA VAL A 24 -4.43 -18.64 -0.11
C VAL A 24 -5.55 -17.62 -0.03
N ALA A 25 -5.76 -17.09 1.18
CA ALA A 25 -6.74 -16.08 1.48
C ALA A 25 -6.17 -15.04 2.46
N ILE A 26 -6.84 -13.91 2.59
CA ILE A 26 -6.52 -12.92 3.62
C ILE A 26 -6.89 -13.48 4.99
N GLU A 27 -8.05 -14.10 5.08
CA GLU A 27 -8.57 -14.73 6.29
C GLU A 27 -7.62 -15.85 6.77
N GLY A 28 -7.28 -15.81 8.05
CA GLY A 28 -6.37 -16.78 8.66
C GLY A 28 -4.90 -16.54 8.34
N SER A 29 -4.56 -15.55 7.52
CA SER A 29 -3.17 -15.15 7.26
C SER A 29 -2.72 -13.97 8.15
N ILE A 30 -1.44 -13.64 8.11
CA ILE A 30 -0.92 -12.46 8.80
C ILE A 30 -1.57 -11.15 8.31
N LEU A 31 -2.05 -11.11 7.08
CA LEU A 31 -2.69 -9.95 6.49
C LEU A 31 -3.96 -9.55 7.22
N GLU A 32 -4.71 -10.50 7.74
CA GLU A 32 -5.92 -10.22 8.54
C GLU A 32 -5.59 -9.31 9.73
N SER A 33 -4.51 -9.60 10.46
CA SER A 33 -4.07 -8.77 11.58
C SER A 33 -3.58 -7.39 11.15
N ARG A 34 -2.91 -7.28 9.99
CA ARG A 34 -2.44 -6.00 9.43
C ARG A 34 -3.60 -5.11 9.00
N ILE A 35 -4.59 -5.69 8.35
CA ILE A 35 -5.82 -4.99 7.97
C ILE A 35 -6.58 -4.51 9.20
N ALA A 36 -6.68 -5.34 10.24
CA ALA A 36 -7.30 -4.96 11.50
C ALA A 36 -6.53 -3.80 12.20
N GLU A 37 -5.21 -3.77 12.09
CA GLU A 37 -4.39 -2.66 12.59
C GLU A 37 -4.70 -1.36 11.82
N LEU A 38 -4.68 -1.41 10.49
CA LEU A 38 -5.06 -0.26 9.64
C LEU A 38 -6.47 0.25 9.99
N GLN A 39 -7.42 -0.66 10.18
CA GLN A 39 -8.79 -0.28 10.53
C GLN A 39 -8.86 0.46 11.87
N ARG A 40 -8.13 -0.01 12.88
CA ARG A 40 -8.04 0.71 14.17
C ARG A 40 -7.42 2.10 14.03
N GLU A 41 -6.44 2.26 13.14
CA GLU A 41 -5.84 3.57 12.87
C GLU A 41 -6.83 4.52 12.19
N LEU A 42 -7.61 4.03 11.22
CA LEU A 42 -8.68 4.80 10.56
C LEU A 42 -9.74 5.22 11.58
N ASP A 43 -10.21 4.29 12.40
CA ASP A 43 -11.21 4.54 13.46
C ASP A 43 -10.70 5.57 14.48
N ALA A 44 -9.43 5.49 14.87
CA ALA A 44 -8.81 6.46 15.78
C ALA A 44 -8.73 7.89 15.20
N ARG A 45 -8.80 8.03 13.89
CA ARG A 45 -8.93 9.31 13.19
C ARG A 45 -10.38 9.72 12.94
N GLY A 46 -11.35 8.95 13.40
CA GLY A 46 -12.78 9.20 13.18
C GLY A 46 -13.25 8.86 11.76
N LEU A 47 -12.49 8.06 11.03
CA LEU A 47 -12.86 7.60 9.69
C LEU A 47 -13.57 6.26 9.80
N THR A 48 -14.86 6.24 9.45
CA THR A 48 -15.68 5.01 9.40
C THR A 48 -15.51 4.24 8.09
N PHE A 49 -14.68 4.76 7.20
CA PHE A 49 -14.38 4.14 5.92
C PHE A 49 -13.61 2.84 6.11
N GLN A 50 -14.08 1.79 5.46
CA GLN A 50 -13.42 0.48 5.43
C GLN A 50 -13.11 0.10 3.98
N PRO A 51 -11.85 0.13 3.55
CA PRO A 51 -11.47 -0.33 2.22
C PRO A 51 -11.82 -1.80 2.03
N HIS A 52 -12.13 -2.20 0.80
CA HIS A 52 -12.12 -3.61 0.40
C HIS A 52 -10.68 -4.08 0.19
N PHE A 53 -10.41 -5.34 0.54
CA PHE A 53 -9.10 -5.94 0.32
C PHE A 53 -9.23 -7.24 -0.46
N TRP A 54 -8.28 -7.49 -1.36
CA TRP A 54 -8.19 -8.76 -2.09
C TRP A 54 -6.74 -9.09 -2.42
N LEU A 55 -6.46 -10.35 -2.70
CA LEU A 55 -5.13 -10.78 -3.14
C LEU A 55 -4.95 -10.56 -4.64
N SER A 56 -3.75 -10.12 -5.03
CA SER A 56 -3.35 -9.83 -6.39
C SER A 56 -1.87 -10.19 -6.62
N ALA A 57 -1.34 -9.87 -7.79
CA ALA A 57 0.09 -10.04 -8.07
C ALA A 57 0.95 -8.95 -7.43
N GLU A 58 0.40 -7.75 -7.24
CA GLU A 58 1.12 -6.57 -6.75
C GLU A 58 0.22 -5.67 -5.90
N TRP A 59 0.81 -4.69 -5.24
CA TRP A 59 0.11 -3.63 -4.53
C TRP A 59 -0.49 -2.62 -5.49
N PHE A 60 -1.75 -2.32 -5.36
CA PHE A 60 -2.39 -1.18 -6.03
C PHE A 60 -3.80 -0.90 -5.49
N SER A 61 -4.26 0.32 -5.71
CA SER A 61 -5.65 0.74 -5.51
C SER A 61 -6.20 1.23 -6.85
N PRO A 62 -7.13 0.50 -7.49
CA PRO A 62 -7.61 0.87 -8.82
C PRO A 62 -8.39 2.18 -8.80
N ASP A 63 -8.27 2.97 -9.84
CA ASP A 63 -9.03 4.20 -10.02
C ASP A 63 -10.54 3.96 -9.86
N GLY A 64 -11.17 4.77 -9.01
CA GLY A 64 -12.61 4.70 -8.75
C GLY A 64 -13.05 3.52 -7.87
N VAL A 65 -12.12 2.69 -7.41
CA VAL A 65 -12.42 1.56 -6.50
C VAL A 65 -11.94 1.90 -5.08
N PRO A 66 -12.83 1.85 -4.07
CA PRO A 66 -12.46 2.11 -2.69
C PRO A 66 -11.86 0.87 -2.02
N GLY A 67 -10.76 0.36 -2.56
CA GLY A 67 -10.15 -0.88 -2.12
C GLY A 67 -8.67 -0.99 -2.44
N VAL A 68 -8.05 -2.03 -1.91
CA VAL A 68 -6.61 -2.27 -1.96
C VAL A 68 -6.32 -3.71 -2.38
N ALA A 69 -5.55 -3.86 -3.43
CA ALA A 69 -4.97 -5.13 -3.84
C ALA A 69 -3.69 -5.38 -3.03
N ILE A 70 -3.54 -6.59 -2.50
CA ILE A 70 -2.39 -7.00 -1.70
C ILE A 70 -1.71 -8.17 -2.39
N PRO A 71 -0.37 -8.18 -2.52
CA PRO A 71 0.35 -9.29 -3.12
C PRO A 71 0.06 -10.63 -2.43
N PHE A 72 -0.31 -11.62 -3.22
CA PHE A 72 -0.70 -12.94 -2.73
C PHE A 72 0.41 -13.65 -1.92
N TYR A 73 1.68 -13.36 -2.24
CA TYR A 73 2.81 -13.97 -1.55
C TYR A 73 2.90 -13.58 -0.06
N LEU A 74 2.32 -12.44 0.33
CA LEU A 74 2.26 -12.02 1.73
C LEU A 74 1.25 -12.83 2.57
N ALA A 75 0.38 -13.60 1.92
CA ALA A 75 -0.62 -14.40 2.63
C ALA A 75 -0.05 -15.72 3.21
N HIS A 76 1.18 -16.13 2.85
CA HIS A 76 1.76 -17.35 3.37
C HIS A 76 3.29 -17.31 3.43
N PRO A 77 3.95 -17.70 4.55
CA PRO A 77 5.41 -17.59 4.72
C PRO A 77 6.23 -18.35 3.65
N ARG A 78 5.70 -19.47 3.13
CA ARG A 78 6.34 -20.24 2.07
C ARG A 78 6.40 -19.45 0.76
N LEU A 79 5.37 -18.64 0.47
CA LEU A 79 5.33 -17.79 -0.72
C LEU A 79 6.25 -16.59 -0.58
N GLU A 80 6.31 -15.97 0.61
CA GLU A 80 7.30 -14.92 0.89
C GLU A 80 8.74 -15.43 0.70
N LYS A 81 9.01 -16.67 1.14
CA LYS A 81 10.32 -17.29 0.92
C LYS A 81 10.61 -17.49 -0.56
N LEU A 82 9.62 -17.92 -1.34
CA LEU A 82 9.75 -18.09 -2.80
C LEU A 82 9.99 -16.74 -3.47
N GLU A 83 9.20 -15.72 -3.13
CA GLU A 83 9.36 -14.36 -3.65
C GLU A 83 10.76 -13.81 -3.38
N ARG A 84 11.25 -13.97 -2.14
CA ARG A 84 12.61 -13.56 -1.77
C ARG A 84 13.69 -14.27 -2.58
N ALA A 85 13.49 -15.54 -2.90
CA ALA A 85 14.44 -16.31 -3.70
C ALA A 85 14.45 -15.86 -5.18
N GLN A 86 13.31 -15.42 -5.71
CA GLN A 86 13.16 -14.99 -7.10
C GLN A 86 13.52 -13.51 -7.30
N MET A 87 13.08 -12.65 -6.39
CA MET A 87 13.15 -11.19 -6.54
C MET A 87 14.17 -10.53 -5.62
N LEU A 88 14.85 -11.30 -4.76
CA LEU A 88 15.80 -10.86 -3.73
C LEU A 88 15.16 -10.03 -2.59
N GLU A 89 14.01 -9.46 -2.82
CA GLU A 89 13.26 -8.62 -1.90
C GLU A 89 11.78 -9.05 -1.88
N VAL A 90 11.10 -8.80 -0.76
CA VAL A 90 9.66 -9.04 -0.61
C VAL A 90 9.00 -7.72 -0.23
N GLU A 91 8.34 -7.09 -1.17
CA GLU A 91 7.68 -5.82 -0.94
C GLU A 91 6.57 -5.97 0.12
N GLY A 92 6.70 -5.23 1.23
CA GLY A 92 5.79 -5.36 2.36
C GLY A 92 6.09 -6.58 3.26
N GLY A 93 7.22 -7.25 3.08
CA GLY A 93 7.57 -8.48 3.82
C GLY A 93 7.94 -8.28 5.29
N THR A 94 8.10 -7.04 5.77
CA THR A 94 8.21 -6.75 7.20
C THR A 94 6.93 -6.09 7.72
N PRO A 95 6.61 -6.22 9.02
CA PRO A 95 5.45 -5.56 9.60
C PRO A 95 5.40 -4.06 9.34
N GLU A 96 6.51 -3.38 9.53
CA GLU A 96 6.64 -1.94 9.37
C GLU A 96 6.43 -1.53 7.91
N TRP A 97 7.04 -2.24 6.99
CA TRP A 97 6.94 -1.96 5.56
C TRP A 97 5.53 -2.27 5.03
N CYS A 98 4.95 -3.40 5.42
CA CYS A 98 3.57 -3.75 5.10
C CYS A 98 2.60 -2.65 5.54
N MET A 99 2.71 -2.17 6.79
CA MET A 99 1.87 -1.09 7.30
C MET A 99 2.10 0.24 6.60
N LYS A 100 3.34 0.53 6.19
CA LYS A 100 3.62 1.73 5.37
C LYS A 100 2.85 1.70 4.05
N ILE A 101 2.93 0.57 3.32
CA ILE A 101 2.24 0.43 2.04
C ILE A 101 0.72 0.42 2.24
N LEU A 102 0.21 -0.32 3.22
CA LEU A 102 -1.23 -0.34 3.52
C LEU A 102 -1.81 1.05 3.80
N ARG A 103 -1.08 1.90 4.54
CA ARG A 103 -1.52 3.29 4.80
C ARG A 103 -1.51 4.13 3.52
N HIS A 104 -0.52 3.93 2.65
CA HIS A 104 -0.42 4.59 1.36
C HIS A 104 -1.60 4.20 0.45
N GLU A 105 -1.83 2.90 0.28
CA GLU A 105 -2.95 2.39 -0.53
C GLU A 105 -4.32 2.79 0.03
N ALA A 106 -4.45 2.86 1.37
CA ALA A 106 -5.65 3.40 2.01
C ALA A 106 -5.89 4.87 1.63
N GLY A 107 -4.83 5.65 1.40
CA GLY A 107 -4.92 7.02 0.88
C GLY A 107 -5.57 7.07 -0.50
N HIS A 108 -5.16 6.21 -1.43
CA HIS A 108 -5.83 6.08 -2.73
C HIS A 108 -7.27 5.60 -2.59
N ALA A 109 -7.51 4.58 -1.77
CA ALA A 109 -8.84 4.04 -1.57
C ALA A 109 -9.82 5.07 -0.99
N ILE A 110 -9.39 5.92 -0.04
CA ILE A 110 -10.23 6.99 0.52
C ILE A 110 -10.45 8.13 -0.47
N ASP A 111 -9.44 8.49 -1.28
CA ASP A 111 -9.61 9.46 -2.37
C ASP A 111 -10.70 8.98 -3.34
N ASN A 112 -10.68 7.69 -3.71
CA ASN A 112 -11.69 7.06 -4.55
C ASN A 112 -13.08 7.05 -3.89
N ALA A 113 -13.17 6.63 -2.62
CA ALA A 113 -14.43 6.49 -1.89
C ALA A 113 -15.20 7.82 -1.78
N TYR A 114 -14.48 8.90 -1.52
CA TYR A 114 -15.07 10.24 -1.32
C TYR A 114 -14.93 11.16 -2.53
N ALA A 115 -14.39 10.67 -3.64
CA ALA A 115 -14.12 11.43 -4.85
C ALA A 115 -13.33 12.74 -4.56
N LEU A 116 -12.34 12.66 -3.68
CA LEU A 116 -11.61 13.84 -3.20
C LEU A 116 -10.84 14.53 -4.34
N ARG A 117 -10.35 13.77 -5.32
CA ARG A 117 -9.68 14.31 -6.52
C ARG A 117 -10.52 15.32 -7.29
N ARG A 118 -11.86 15.30 -7.13
CA ARG A 118 -12.79 16.29 -7.72
C ARG A 118 -12.89 17.58 -6.91
N ARG A 119 -12.39 17.59 -5.68
CA ARG A 119 -12.48 18.75 -4.77
C ARG A 119 -11.46 19.81 -5.15
N PRO A 120 -11.86 21.09 -5.30
CA PRO A 120 -10.93 22.18 -5.62
C PRO A 120 -9.78 22.32 -4.62
N THR A 121 -10.06 22.11 -3.33
CA THR A 121 -9.04 22.17 -2.28
C THR A 121 -7.96 21.11 -2.46
N ARG A 122 -8.35 19.86 -2.76
CA ARG A 122 -7.42 18.77 -3.02
C ARG A 122 -6.52 19.10 -4.22
N ARG A 123 -7.11 19.60 -5.31
CA ARG A 123 -6.38 20.01 -6.52
C ARG A 123 -5.44 21.19 -6.27
N ARG A 124 -5.84 22.12 -5.43
CA ARG A 124 -4.99 23.25 -5.05
C ARG A 124 -3.78 22.83 -4.23
N LEU A 125 -3.94 21.84 -3.33
CA LEU A 125 -2.88 21.38 -2.42
C LEU A 125 -1.90 20.42 -3.10
N PHE A 126 -2.41 19.47 -3.87
CA PHE A 126 -1.63 18.35 -4.42
C PHE A 126 -1.42 18.42 -5.94
N GLY A 127 -2.10 19.33 -6.63
CA GLY A 127 -2.02 19.46 -8.08
C GLY A 127 -3.15 18.77 -8.82
N ASN A 128 -3.03 18.73 -10.15
CA ASN A 128 -4.06 18.17 -11.02
C ASN A 128 -3.95 16.63 -11.10
N PRO A 129 -4.95 15.86 -10.63
CA PRO A 129 -4.91 14.41 -10.70
C PRO A 129 -5.02 13.84 -12.13
N ALA A 130 -5.38 14.66 -13.11
CA ALA A 130 -5.41 14.26 -14.52
C ALA A 130 -4.05 14.42 -15.22
N THR A 131 -2.99 14.83 -14.49
CA THR A 131 -1.63 14.80 -15.00
C THR A 131 -1.25 13.36 -15.32
N GLU A 132 -0.57 13.13 -16.45
CA GLU A 132 -0.07 11.81 -16.77
C GLU A 132 1.06 11.42 -15.81
N TYR A 133 1.10 10.15 -15.42
CA TYR A 133 2.23 9.62 -14.66
C TYR A 133 3.50 9.72 -15.50
N PRO A 134 4.56 10.35 -15.00
CA PRO A 134 5.79 10.45 -15.75
C PRO A 134 6.45 9.07 -15.84
N GLU A 135 7.05 8.76 -16.98
CA GLU A 135 7.87 7.55 -17.12
C GLU A 135 9.06 7.57 -16.14
N TYR A 136 9.61 8.75 -15.91
CA TYR A 136 10.69 9.00 -14.95
C TYR A 136 10.45 10.30 -14.21
N TYR A 137 10.76 10.33 -12.92
CA TYR A 137 10.82 11.56 -12.14
C TYR A 137 12.18 11.68 -11.46
N THR A 138 12.66 12.91 -11.35
CA THR A 138 13.90 13.20 -10.63
C THR A 138 13.55 13.86 -9.30
N PRO A 139 13.63 13.12 -8.18
CA PRO A 139 13.26 13.66 -6.90
C PRO A 139 14.23 14.75 -6.44
N LYS A 140 13.70 15.70 -5.68
CA LYS A 140 14.48 16.73 -4.99
C LYS A 140 14.58 16.34 -3.51
N PRO A 141 15.70 15.73 -3.06
CA PRO A 141 15.80 15.10 -1.73
C PRO A 141 15.56 16.04 -0.55
N TYR A 142 15.80 17.33 -0.75
CA TYR A 142 15.66 18.35 0.31
C TYR A 142 14.43 19.24 0.15
N SER A 143 13.49 18.85 -0.72
CA SER A 143 12.26 19.61 -0.90
C SER A 143 11.43 19.59 0.38
N LYS A 144 10.97 20.78 0.78
CA LYS A 144 10.03 20.95 1.91
C LYS A 144 8.57 21.01 1.46
N SER A 145 8.31 20.68 0.20
CA SER A 145 6.96 20.70 -0.37
C SER A 145 6.26 19.33 -0.32
N TYR A 146 6.99 18.28 0.06
CA TYR A 146 6.49 16.90 0.05
C TYR A 146 6.88 16.17 1.32
N VAL A 147 6.00 15.29 1.80
CA VAL A 147 6.31 14.40 2.90
C VAL A 147 7.26 13.26 2.45
N LEU A 148 7.86 12.60 3.42
CA LEU A 148 8.68 11.40 3.22
C LEU A 148 8.00 10.22 3.92
N HIS A 149 7.51 9.26 3.16
CA HIS A 149 6.86 8.06 3.68
C HIS A 149 7.45 6.79 3.06
N LEU A 150 7.16 6.51 1.80
CA LEU A 150 7.85 5.46 1.04
C LEU A 150 9.22 5.93 0.56
N ASP A 151 10.02 4.99 0.08
CA ASP A 151 11.36 5.28 -0.42
C ASP A 151 11.34 6.12 -1.70
N SER A 152 12.52 6.59 -2.11
CA SER A 152 12.72 7.33 -3.36
C SER A 152 11.92 8.63 -3.49
N TRP A 153 11.50 9.23 -2.36
CA TRP A 153 10.68 10.46 -2.36
C TRP A 153 9.43 10.34 -3.23
N TYR A 154 8.72 9.24 -3.08
CA TYR A 154 7.65 8.81 -3.97
C TYR A 154 6.50 9.81 -4.09
N ALA A 155 6.24 10.62 -3.06
CA ALA A 155 5.29 11.73 -3.12
C ALA A 155 5.55 12.72 -4.29
N GLN A 156 6.78 12.79 -4.79
CA GLN A 156 7.14 13.69 -5.89
C GLN A 156 6.83 13.12 -7.28
N SER A 157 6.42 11.87 -7.37
CA SER A 157 6.20 11.20 -8.65
C SER A 157 4.91 11.66 -9.34
N HIS A 158 3.84 11.88 -8.58
CA HIS A 158 2.54 12.26 -9.11
C HIS A 158 1.66 12.93 -8.04
N PRO A 159 0.70 13.83 -8.40
CA PRO A 159 -0.25 14.43 -7.46
C PRO A 159 -1.07 13.43 -6.63
N ASP A 160 -1.38 12.26 -7.17
CA ASP A 160 -2.11 11.23 -6.45
C ASP A 160 -1.20 10.51 -5.44
N GLU A 161 0.08 10.32 -5.78
CA GLU A 161 1.07 9.77 -4.86
C GLU A 161 1.38 10.74 -3.70
N ASP A 162 1.46 12.04 -3.99
CA ASP A 162 1.62 13.07 -2.95
C ASP A 162 0.46 13.03 -1.95
N PHE A 163 -0.76 12.89 -2.45
CA PHE A 163 -1.93 12.74 -1.58
C PHE A 163 -1.85 11.46 -0.73
N ALA A 164 -1.56 10.31 -1.33
CA ALA A 164 -1.49 9.01 -0.65
C ALA A 164 -0.37 8.99 0.40
N GLU A 165 0.82 9.50 0.07
CA GLU A 165 1.96 9.63 0.98
C GLU A 165 1.64 10.57 2.16
N THR A 166 1.01 11.72 1.88
CA THR A 166 0.58 12.67 2.91
C THR A 166 -0.48 12.06 3.82
N PHE A 167 -1.45 11.35 3.26
CA PHE A 167 -2.45 10.62 4.02
C PHE A 167 -1.81 9.56 4.94
N ALA A 168 -0.88 8.77 4.41
CA ALA A 168 -0.18 7.75 5.16
C ALA A 168 0.60 8.32 6.35
N VAL A 169 1.31 9.42 6.15
CA VAL A 169 2.02 10.15 7.23
C VAL A 169 1.04 10.65 8.28
N TRP A 170 -0.09 11.25 7.86
CA TRP A 170 -1.10 11.75 8.77
C TRP A 170 -1.78 10.61 9.56
N LEU A 171 -2.04 9.48 8.91
CA LEU A 171 -2.71 8.33 9.52
C LEU A 171 -1.83 7.65 10.56
N SER A 172 -0.54 7.48 10.27
CA SER A 172 0.42 6.73 11.10
C SER A 172 0.49 7.27 12.53
N PRO A 173 0.27 6.45 13.56
CA PRO A 173 0.32 6.88 14.96
C PRO A 173 1.70 7.40 15.38
N ALA A 174 2.77 6.82 14.83
CA ALA A 174 4.16 7.10 15.19
C ALA A 174 4.83 8.17 14.30
N SER A 175 4.08 8.83 13.42
CA SER A 175 4.71 9.75 12.44
C SER A 175 5.21 11.06 13.04
N GLU A 176 4.67 11.48 14.20
CA GLU A 176 4.96 12.78 14.81
C GLU A 176 4.94 13.95 13.80
N TRP A 177 4.06 13.87 12.81
CA TRP A 177 4.09 14.71 11.63
C TRP A 177 4.01 16.21 11.91
N ARG A 178 3.29 16.62 12.98
CA ARG A 178 3.22 18.04 13.38
C ARG A 178 4.57 18.60 13.76
N GLN A 179 5.41 17.80 14.42
CA GLN A 179 6.77 18.19 14.80
C GLN A 179 7.71 18.07 13.61
N ARG A 180 7.66 16.93 12.93
CA ARG A 180 8.54 16.61 11.80
C ARG A 180 8.43 17.59 10.64
N TYR A 181 7.21 18.04 10.34
CA TYR A 181 6.93 18.93 9.21
C TYR A 181 6.58 20.36 9.65
N ALA A 182 6.91 20.73 10.89
CA ALA A 182 6.76 22.12 11.34
C ALA A 182 7.60 23.06 10.48
N GLY A 183 6.96 24.05 9.86
CA GLY A 183 7.64 25.02 8.98
C GLY A 183 7.90 24.53 7.54
N TRP A 184 7.26 23.46 7.14
CA TRP A 184 7.24 23.00 5.74
C TRP A 184 6.10 23.67 4.98
#